data_732f315532c7e63c5a2ba73995f4aa69
#
_entry.id   732f315532c7e63c5a2ba73995f4aa69
#
_cell.length_a   1.000
_cell.length_b   1.000
_cell.length_c   1.000
_cell.angle_alpha   90.00
_cell.angle_beta   90.00
_cell.angle_gamma   90.00
#
_symmetry.space_group_name_H-M   'P 1'
#
loop_
_entity.id
_entity.type
_entity.pdbx_description
1 polymer ?
#
loop_
_entity_poly.entity_id
_entity_poly.type
_entity_poly.pdbx_seq_one_letter_code
_entity_poly.pdbx_strand_id
1 'polypeptide(L)'
;MIHHYAKTWYPPMPVLEIWLGYPEESLSLGPYIAIVDTAADGTIIPIGLIERLEAPFVDDVRLRSQWGEWHRARMFTVDIGVGSLCLPAIEVVGDERSDEIILGRNVLNRLRLLLDGPASVTKVLE
;
A
#
# COMPACT_ATOMS: atom_id res chain seq x y z
N MET A 1 -7.44 12.02 -9.47
CA MET A 1 -6.94 10.72 -9.97
C MET A 1 -8.04 9.69 -9.92
N ILE A 2 -8.20 8.92 -10.99
CA ILE A 2 -9.23 7.88 -11.11
C ILE A 2 -8.55 6.60 -11.55
N HIS A 3 -8.90 5.49 -10.92
CA HIS A 3 -8.41 4.18 -11.31
C HIS A 3 -9.56 3.17 -11.37
N HIS A 4 -9.60 2.36 -12.41
CA HIS A 4 -10.57 1.28 -12.51
C HIS A 4 -10.29 0.19 -11.48
N TYR A 5 -11.35 -0.46 -10.98
CA TYR A 5 -11.20 -1.64 -10.13
C TYR A 5 -10.46 -2.75 -10.88
N ALA A 6 -9.71 -3.55 -10.15
CA ALA A 6 -9.02 -4.71 -10.72
C ALA A 6 -10.01 -5.84 -10.96
N LYS A 7 -10.22 -6.17 -12.25
CA LYS A 7 -11.18 -7.21 -12.67
C LYS A 7 -10.60 -8.62 -12.61
N THR A 8 -9.33 -8.77 -12.30
CA THR A 8 -8.71 -10.07 -12.01
C THR A 8 -9.25 -10.69 -10.73
N TRP A 9 -9.91 -9.88 -9.90
CA TRP A 9 -10.61 -10.31 -8.69
C TRP A 9 -12.11 -10.43 -8.96
N TYR A 10 -12.77 -11.35 -8.28
CA TYR A 10 -14.23 -11.45 -8.31
C TYR A 10 -14.77 -11.52 -6.88
N PRO A 11 -15.59 -10.55 -6.44
CA PRO A 11 -15.96 -9.30 -7.16
C PRO A 11 -14.75 -8.42 -7.48
N PRO A 12 -14.84 -7.48 -8.42
CA PRO A 12 -13.76 -6.57 -8.74
C PRO A 12 -13.24 -5.81 -7.51
N MET A 13 -11.94 -5.64 -7.42
CA MET A 13 -11.25 -5.09 -6.25
C MET A 13 -10.94 -3.60 -6.42
N PRO A 14 -11.32 -2.74 -5.47
CA PRO A 14 -10.84 -1.36 -5.44
C PRO A 14 -9.33 -1.32 -5.30
N VAL A 15 -8.68 -0.66 -6.24
CA VAL A 15 -7.22 -0.51 -6.26
C VAL A 15 -6.84 0.93 -6.60
N LEU A 16 -5.60 1.27 -6.26
CA LEU A 16 -4.97 2.52 -6.65
C LEU A 16 -3.63 2.21 -7.31
N GLU A 17 -3.18 3.13 -8.15
CA GLU A 17 -1.82 3.11 -8.68
C GLU A 17 -0.93 3.95 -7.79
N ILE A 18 0.20 3.38 -7.35
CA ILE A 18 1.12 4.04 -6.44
C ILE A 18 2.56 4.00 -6.95
N TRP A 19 3.36 4.91 -6.42
CA TRP A 19 4.80 4.96 -6.59
C TRP A 19 5.47 4.83 -5.23
N LEU A 20 6.67 4.27 -5.21
CA LEU A 20 7.46 4.08 -3.99
C LEU A 20 8.81 4.77 -4.13
N GLY A 21 9.29 5.33 -3.02
CA GLY A 21 10.61 5.94 -2.97
C GLY A 21 11.29 5.75 -1.61
N TYR A 22 12.60 5.85 -1.62
CA TYR A 22 13.39 5.99 -0.40
C TYR A 22 12.99 7.32 0.28
N PRO A 23 12.87 7.36 1.61
CA PRO A 23 12.44 8.59 2.30
C PRO A 23 13.25 9.81 1.91
N GLU A 24 12.55 10.89 1.56
CA GLU A 24 13.10 12.19 1.13
C GLU A 24 13.78 12.17 -0.24
N GLU A 25 13.70 11.06 -0.96
CA GLU A 25 14.23 10.94 -2.32
C GLU A 25 13.10 10.85 -3.35
N SER A 26 13.45 10.73 -4.62
CA SER A 26 12.47 10.62 -5.68
C SER A 26 11.68 9.32 -5.58
N LEU A 27 10.43 9.36 -6.04
CA LEU A 27 9.56 8.18 -6.14
C LEU A 27 10.01 7.36 -7.36
N SER A 28 11.01 6.51 -7.17
CA SER A 28 11.73 5.86 -8.26
C SER A 28 11.14 4.53 -8.73
N LEU A 29 10.31 3.89 -7.92
CA LEU A 29 9.70 2.61 -8.25
C LEU A 29 8.20 2.73 -8.48
N GLY A 30 7.73 2.19 -9.57
CA GLY A 30 6.32 2.17 -9.93
C GLY A 30 6.09 2.41 -11.41
N PRO A 31 4.84 2.58 -11.82
CA PRO A 31 3.66 2.47 -10.96
C PRO A 31 3.35 1.02 -10.57
N TYR A 32 2.76 0.85 -9.39
CA TYR A 32 2.28 -0.45 -8.91
C TYR A 32 0.80 -0.35 -8.55
N ILE A 33 0.09 -1.45 -8.77
CA ILE A 33 -1.30 -1.57 -8.36
C ILE A 33 -1.33 -1.98 -6.89
N ALA A 34 -2.08 -1.25 -6.08
CA ALA A 34 -2.21 -1.49 -4.65
C ALA A 34 -3.68 -1.64 -4.26
N ILE A 35 -3.95 -2.63 -3.42
CA ILE A 35 -5.30 -2.93 -2.94
C ILE A 35 -5.70 -1.92 -1.86
N VAL A 36 -6.91 -1.37 -1.99
CA VAL A 36 -7.50 -0.49 -0.97
C VAL A 36 -8.16 -1.38 0.08
N ASP A 37 -7.60 -1.40 1.29
CA ASP A 37 -8.09 -2.24 2.39
C ASP A 37 -8.26 -1.43 3.66
N THR A 38 -9.49 -0.94 3.88
CA THR A 38 -9.81 -0.15 5.07
C THR A 38 -9.86 -0.98 6.36
N ALA A 39 -9.88 -2.30 6.25
CA ALA A 39 -9.83 -3.18 7.41
C ALA A 39 -8.40 -3.38 7.93
N ALA A 40 -7.40 -3.17 7.08
CA ALA A 40 -6.00 -3.29 7.50
C ALA A 40 -5.55 -2.03 8.22
N ASP A 41 -4.93 -2.17 9.39
CA ASP A 41 -4.37 -1.04 10.14
C ASP A 41 -3.04 -0.55 9.56
N GLY A 42 -2.26 -1.44 8.96
CA GLY A 42 -0.97 -1.13 8.35
C GLY A 42 -0.91 -1.47 6.86
N THR A 43 0.09 -0.92 6.21
CA THR A 43 0.36 -1.13 4.78
C THR A 43 1.39 -2.24 4.62
N ILE A 44 1.17 -3.12 3.66
CA ILE A 44 2.01 -4.28 3.39
C ILE A 44 2.56 -4.17 1.98
N ILE A 45 3.88 -4.30 1.85
CA ILE A 45 4.58 -4.23 0.57
C ILE A 45 5.46 -5.48 0.42
N PRO A 46 5.49 -6.11 -0.77
CA PRO A 46 6.38 -7.24 -1.02
C PRO A 46 7.83 -6.90 -0.67
N ILE A 47 8.51 -7.79 0.04
CA ILE A 47 9.85 -7.55 0.54
C ILE A 47 10.84 -7.23 -0.59
N GLY A 48 10.66 -7.81 -1.77
CA GLY A 48 11.53 -7.54 -2.91
C GLY A 48 11.55 -6.07 -3.34
N LEU A 49 10.43 -5.37 -3.21
CA LEU A 49 10.36 -3.92 -3.52
C LEU A 49 11.08 -3.10 -2.45
N ILE A 50 10.94 -3.50 -1.19
CA ILE A 50 11.62 -2.88 -0.07
C ILE A 50 13.14 -3.00 -0.24
N GLU A 51 13.61 -4.17 -0.62
CA GLU A 51 15.04 -4.44 -0.85
C GLU A 51 15.56 -3.63 -2.05
N ARG A 52 14.79 -3.50 -3.12
CA ARG A 52 15.19 -2.67 -4.28
C ARG A 52 15.35 -1.21 -3.94
N LEU A 53 14.55 -0.70 -3.01
CA LEU A 53 14.68 0.67 -2.50
C LEU A 53 15.80 0.81 -1.47
N GLU A 54 16.26 -0.29 -0.90
CA GLU A 54 17.14 -0.27 0.28
C GLU A 54 16.50 0.53 1.42
N ALA A 55 15.18 0.39 1.59
CA ALA A 55 14.41 1.17 2.54
C ALA A 55 14.93 1.00 3.98
N PRO A 56 14.93 2.07 4.78
CA PRO A 56 15.43 1.99 6.16
C PRO A 56 14.58 1.04 7.01
N PHE A 57 15.25 0.14 7.70
CA PHE A 57 14.63 -0.75 8.67
C PHE A 57 14.24 0.03 9.94
N VAL A 58 13.03 -0.22 10.45
CA VAL A 58 12.54 0.42 11.66
C VAL A 58 12.59 -0.52 12.84
N ASP A 59 11.88 -1.65 12.75
CA ASP A 59 11.77 -2.60 13.86
C ASP A 59 11.17 -3.91 13.37
N ASP A 60 11.30 -4.93 14.19
CA ASP A 60 10.54 -6.16 14.03
C ASP A 60 9.12 -5.92 14.55
N VAL A 61 8.14 -6.50 13.89
CA VAL A 61 6.74 -6.39 14.27
C VAL A 61 6.09 -7.77 14.27
N ARG A 62 4.95 -7.86 14.93
CA ARG A 62 4.12 -9.07 14.92
C ARG A 62 2.80 -8.74 14.25
N LEU A 63 2.47 -9.51 13.23
CA LEU A 63 1.21 -9.39 12.52
C LEU A 63 0.25 -10.46 13.00
N ARG A 64 -1.00 -10.09 13.18
CA ARG A 64 -2.06 -11.02 13.52
C ARG A 64 -2.98 -11.22 12.32
N SER A 65 -3.14 -12.48 11.90
CA SER A 65 -4.10 -12.83 10.87
C SER A 65 -5.54 -12.76 11.42
N GLN A 66 -6.52 -12.71 10.52
CA GLN A 66 -7.94 -12.77 10.92
C GLN A 66 -8.30 -14.05 11.70
N TRP A 67 -7.47 -15.08 11.59
CA TRP A 67 -7.64 -16.35 12.31
C TRP A 67 -6.96 -16.37 13.69
N GLY A 68 -6.35 -15.24 14.09
CA GLY A 68 -5.68 -15.10 15.37
C GLY A 68 -4.24 -15.60 15.41
N GLU A 69 -3.69 -16.04 14.29
CA GLU A 69 -2.30 -16.45 14.21
C GLU A 69 -1.37 -15.22 14.18
N TRP A 70 -0.22 -15.35 14.87
CA TRP A 70 0.80 -14.31 14.89
C TRP A 70 1.97 -14.69 14.00
N HIS A 71 2.45 -13.71 13.22
CA HIS A 71 3.59 -13.85 12.34
C HIS A 71 4.60 -12.74 12.61
N ARG A 72 5.87 -13.09 12.60
CA ARG A 72 6.94 -12.09 12.64
C ARG A 72 7.10 -11.45 11.27
N ALA A 73 7.35 -10.16 11.28
CA ALA A 73 7.62 -9.40 10.07
C ALA A 73 8.56 -8.25 10.40
N ARG A 74 9.11 -7.62 9.37
CA ARG A 74 9.98 -6.45 9.51
C ARG A 74 9.27 -5.22 8.98
N MET A 75 9.44 -4.11 9.68
CA MET A 75 8.87 -2.82 9.32
C MET A 75 9.94 -1.89 8.80
N PHE A 76 9.60 -1.15 7.76
CA PHE A 76 10.49 -0.24 7.05
C PHE A 76 9.79 1.09 6.82
N THR A 77 10.55 2.12 6.45
CA THR A 77 10.00 3.43 6.10
C THR A 77 10.18 3.68 4.61
N VAL A 78 9.11 4.13 3.96
CA VAL A 78 9.12 4.51 2.53
C VAL A 78 8.31 5.77 2.32
N ASP A 79 8.54 6.46 1.23
CA ASP A 79 7.62 7.48 0.72
C ASP A 79 6.68 6.82 -0.30
N ILE A 80 5.41 7.21 -0.27
CA ILE A 80 4.40 6.68 -1.18
C ILE A 80 3.78 7.80 -1.97
N GLY A 81 3.81 7.67 -3.30
CA GLY A 81 3.17 8.60 -4.22
C GLY A 81 1.81 8.08 -4.67
N VAL A 82 0.78 8.94 -4.58
CA VAL A 82 -0.57 8.64 -5.04
C VAL A 82 -1.04 9.86 -5.85
N GLY A 83 -1.09 9.69 -7.18
CA GLY A 83 -1.37 10.83 -8.06
C GLY A 83 -0.32 11.92 -7.89
N SER A 84 -0.75 13.15 -7.63
CA SER A 84 0.14 14.28 -7.36
C SER A 84 0.60 14.37 -5.90
N LEU A 85 0.05 13.52 -5.03
CA LEU A 85 0.36 13.54 -3.59
C LEU A 85 1.57 12.67 -3.29
N CYS A 86 2.45 13.17 -2.42
CA CYS A 86 3.52 12.38 -1.83
C CYS A 86 3.24 12.25 -0.33
N LEU A 87 3.13 11.02 0.13
CA LEU A 87 2.94 10.71 1.55
C LEU A 87 4.30 10.31 2.11
N PRO A 88 4.93 11.20 2.91
CA PRO A 88 6.28 10.95 3.38
C PRO A 88 6.33 10.03 4.58
N ALA A 89 7.42 9.27 4.69
CA ALA A 89 7.78 8.49 5.87
C ALA A 89 6.66 7.56 6.36
N ILE A 90 6.13 6.76 5.46
CA ILE A 90 5.11 5.77 5.79
C ILE A 90 5.80 4.50 6.29
N GLU A 91 5.39 4.04 7.47
CA GLU A 91 5.85 2.76 7.98
C GLU A 91 5.08 1.62 7.30
N VAL A 92 5.81 0.70 6.72
CA VAL A 92 5.24 -0.42 5.96
C VAL A 92 5.85 -1.73 6.42
N VAL A 93 5.08 -2.79 6.29
CA VAL A 93 5.54 -4.14 6.60
C VAL A 93 6.04 -4.80 5.32
N GLY A 94 7.23 -5.37 5.36
CA GLY A 94 7.77 -6.18 4.26
C GLY A 94 7.17 -7.57 4.28
N ASP A 95 6.48 -7.94 3.19
CA ASP A 95 5.83 -9.25 3.06
C ASP A 95 6.70 -10.19 2.24
N GLU A 96 7.04 -11.33 2.83
CA GLU A 96 7.85 -12.36 2.18
C GLU A 96 7.00 -13.43 1.47
N ARG A 97 5.66 -13.34 1.57
CA ARG A 97 4.74 -14.39 1.14
C ARG A 97 3.91 -14.05 -0.08
N SER A 98 3.64 -12.76 -0.31
CA SER A 98 2.73 -12.29 -1.34
C SER A 98 3.40 -11.24 -2.22
N ASP A 99 2.92 -11.15 -3.45
CA ASP A 99 3.32 -10.10 -4.40
C ASP A 99 2.37 -8.91 -4.39
N GLU A 100 1.37 -8.93 -3.50
CA GLU A 100 0.35 -7.91 -3.44
C GLU A 100 0.74 -6.77 -2.52
N ILE A 101 0.48 -5.53 -2.96
CA ILE A 101 0.58 -4.35 -2.11
C ILE A 101 -0.81 -4.10 -1.52
N ILE A 102 -0.87 -3.99 -0.20
CA ILE A 102 -2.11 -3.70 0.52
C ILE A 102 -1.94 -2.36 1.22
N LEU A 103 -2.78 -1.40 0.85
CA LEU A 103 -2.81 -0.08 1.51
C LEU A 103 -3.74 -0.15 2.71
N GLY A 104 -3.18 0.00 3.89
CA GLY A 104 -3.92 0.05 5.14
C GLY A 104 -4.32 1.48 5.53
N ARG A 105 -4.95 1.60 6.69
CA ARG A 105 -5.47 2.89 7.15
C ARG A 105 -4.39 3.93 7.40
N ASN A 106 -3.14 3.54 7.68
CA ASN A 106 -2.06 4.51 7.84
C ASN A 106 -1.76 5.30 6.55
N VAL A 107 -2.14 4.76 5.39
CA VAL A 107 -2.11 5.47 4.11
C VAL A 107 -3.49 6.04 3.80
N LEU A 108 -4.54 5.22 3.87
CA LEU A 108 -5.88 5.59 3.41
C LEU A 108 -6.48 6.75 4.20
N ASN A 109 -6.17 6.85 5.49
CA ASN A 109 -6.67 7.96 6.31
C ASN A 109 -6.01 9.31 5.97
N ARG A 110 -5.01 9.31 5.11
CA ARG A 110 -4.38 10.52 4.60
C ARG A 110 -4.93 10.95 3.24
N LEU A 111 -5.90 10.22 2.72
CA LEU A 111 -6.50 10.45 1.41
C LEU A 111 -7.99 10.71 1.54
N ARG A 112 -8.53 11.42 0.56
CA ARG A 112 -9.97 11.50 0.36
C ARG A 112 -10.31 10.55 -0.78
N LEU A 113 -10.99 9.46 -0.45
CA LEU A 113 -11.30 8.42 -1.41
C LEU A 113 -12.79 8.32 -1.65
N LEU A 114 -13.16 8.17 -2.92
CA LEU A 114 -14.49 7.76 -3.32
C LEU A 114 -14.38 6.37 -3.96
N LEU A 115 -15.11 5.41 -3.39
CA LEU A 115 -15.24 4.09 -3.97
C LEU A 115 -16.60 4.04 -4.68
N ASP A 116 -16.58 4.19 -6.00
CA ASP A 116 -17.77 4.16 -6.81
C ASP A 116 -17.95 2.73 -7.35
N GLY A 117 -18.65 1.90 -6.59
CA GLY A 117 -18.87 0.52 -6.94
C GLY A 117 -19.64 0.34 -8.25
N PRO A 118 -20.77 1.06 -8.45
CA PRO A 118 -21.51 0.94 -9.74
C PRO A 118 -20.69 1.29 -10.96
N ALA A 119 -19.78 2.25 -10.87
CA ALA A 119 -18.89 2.62 -11.96
C ALA A 119 -17.60 1.80 -11.97
N SER A 120 -17.31 1.02 -10.91
CA SER A 120 -16.09 0.24 -10.73
C SER A 120 -14.83 1.11 -10.83
N VAL A 121 -14.83 2.25 -10.16
CA VAL A 121 -13.68 3.15 -10.11
C VAL A 121 -13.40 3.62 -8.69
N THR A 122 -12.12 3.82 -8.42
CA THR A 122 -11.62 4.49 -7.22
C THR A 122 -11.19 5.90 -7.62
N LYS A 123 -11.60 6.91 -6.87
CA LYS A 123 -11.19 8.29 -7.09
C LYS A 123 -10.45 8.81 -5.87
N VAL A 124 -9.32 9.45 -6.11
CA VAL A 124 -8.61 10.23 -5.09
C VAL A 124 -8.99 11.70 -5.31
N LEU A 125 -9.61 12.29 -4.32
CA LEU A 125 -10.04 13.68 -4.34
C LEU A 125 -8.92 14.55 -3.77
N GLU A 126 -8.47 15.50 -4.51
CA GLU A 126 -7.38 16.42 -4.13
C GLU A 126 -7.87 17.75 -3.60
#